data_1d2591a5d4d953c89420cd67931632b6
#
_entry.id   1d2591a5d4d953c89420cd67931632b6
#
_cell.length_a   1.000
_cell.length_b   1.000
_cell.length_c   1.000
_cell.angle_alpha   90.00
_cell.angle_beta   90.00
_cell.angle_gamma   90.00
#
_symmetry.space_group_name_H-M   'P 1'
#
loop_
_entity.id
_entity.type
_entity.pdbx_description
1 polymer ?
#
loop_
_entity_poly.entity_id
_entity_poly.type
_entity_poly.pdbx_seq_one_letter_code
_entity_poly.pdbx_strand_id
1 'polypeptide(L)'
;MASRYAIFGRNLALIKRHNEEALAGKHSYEVALNEFADLTWEEFSASRLGYTPASPKRQAPGTHIMSNLTLPAAIDWREKGAVLPAKNQGACGSCWAFSAVCALEGAHFRATGQLISLSEQQLVDW
;
A
#
# COMPACT_ATOMS: atom_id res chain seq x y z
N MET A 1 13.34 -25.31 -10.91
CA MET A 1 13.00 -24.23 -9.94
C MET A 1 14.26 -23.79 -9.21
N ALA A 2 14.47 -22.50 -9.03
CA ALA A 2 15.56 -22.03 -8.16
C ALA A 2 15.23 -22.41 -6.71
N SER A 3 16.25 -22.79 -5.91
CA SER A 3 16.06 -23.06 -4.50
C SER A 3 15.69 -21.77 -3.74
N ARG A 4 14.93 -21.88 -2.63
CA ARG A 4 14.63 -20.74 -1.74
C ARG A 4 15.89 -19.98 -1.34
N TYR A 5 16.94 -20.69 -1.05
CA TYR A 5 18.24 -20.11 -0.72
C TYR A 5 18.80 -19.24 -1.85
N ALA A 6 18.69 -19.68 -3.11
CA ALA A 6 19.17 -18.91 -4.26
C ALA A 6 18.31 -17.66 -4.52
N ILE A 7 16.98 -17.74 -4.29
CA ILE A 7 16.08 -16.59 -4.39
C ILE A 7 16.43 -15.57 -3.30
N PHE A 8 16.52 -16.03 -2.05
CA PHE A 8 16.92 -15.17 -0.92
C PHE A 8 18.28 -14.48 -1.16
N GLY A 9 19.28 -15.22 -1.63
CA GLY A 9 20.59 -14.66 -1.93
C GLY A 9 20.54 -13.54 -2.97
N ARG A 10 19.75 -13.69 -4.03
CA ARG A 10 19.54 -12.63 -5.05
C ARG A 10 18.85 -11.40 -4.45
N ASN A 11 17.78 -11.61 -3.68
CA ASN A 11 17.05 -10.50 -3.05
C ASN A 11 17.92 -9.76 -2.04
N LEU A 12 18.73 -10.49 -1.25
CA LEU A 12 19.68 -9.88 -0.32
C LEU A 12 20.74 -9.04 -1.06
N ALA A 13 21.24 -9.50 -2.21
CA ALA A 13 22.19 -8.75 -3.02
C ALA A 13 21.56 -7.46 -3.58
N LEU A 14 20.28 -7.51 -4.00
CA LEU A 14 19.54 -6.32 -4.43
C LEU A 14 19.39 -5.30 -3.30
N ILE A 15 19.02 -5.75 -2.09
CA ILE A 15 18.88 -4.89 -0.90
C ILE A 15 20.22 -4.21 -0.58
N LYS A 16 21.31 -4.96 -0.53
CA LYS A 16 22.64 -4.42 -0.23
C LYS A 16 23.04 -3.34 -1.24
N ARG A 17 22.93 -3.64 -2.54
CA ARG A 17 23.25 -2.68 -3.61
C ARG A 17 22.39 -1.41 -3.50
N HIS A 18 21.06 -1.55 -3.28
CA HIS A 18 20.17 -0.41 -3.15
C HIS A 18 20.58 0.48 -1.97
N ASN A 19 20.93 -0.10 -0.82
CA ASN A 19 21.29 0.66 0.37
C ASN A 19 22.67 1.32 0.22
N GLU A 20 23.63 0.70 -0.48
CA GLU A 20 24.88 1.35 -0.87
C GLU A 20 24.64 2.57 -1.78
N GLU A 21 23.70 2.44 -2.72
CA GLU A 21 23.30 3.54 -3.60
C GLU A 21 22.54 4.65 -2.84
N ALA A 22 21.72 4.29 -1.83
CA ALA A 22 21.07 5.25 -0.95
C ALA A 22 22.07 6.05 -0.10
N LEU A 23 23.07 5.37 0.47
CA LEU A 23 24.17 6.04 1.18
C LEU A 23 24.96 7.01 0.28
N ALA A 24 25.07 6.69 -1.01
CA ALA A 24 25.67 7.58 -2.01
C ALA A 24 24.74 8.70 -2.51
N GLY A 25 23.53 8.83 -1.92
CA GLY A 25 22.56 9.87 -2.27
C GLY A 25 21.77 9.64 -3.56
N LYS A 26 21.83 8.43 -4.15
CA LYS A 26 21.07 8.10 -5.37
C LYS A 26 19.59 7.81 -5.08
N HIS A 27 19.26 7.39 -3.86
CA HIS A 27 17.92 7.07 -3.41
C HIS A 27 17.63 7.82 -2.10
N SER A 28 16.37 8.20 -1.90
CA SER A 28 15.90 8.89 -0.70
C SER A 28 15.42 7.94 0.40
N TYR A 29 15.55 6.64 0.22
CA TYR A 29 15.07 5.60 1.14
C TYR A 29 15.99 4.38 1.13
N GLU A 30 15.93 3.62 2.21
CA GLU A 30 16.57 2.31 2.37
C GLU A 30 15.54 1.19 2.34
N VAL A 31 15.99 -0.02 2.03
CA VAL A 31 15.17 -1.23 2.01
C VAL A 31 15.75 -2.29 2.94
N ALA A 32 14.89 -3.18 3.46
CA ALA A 32 15.29 -4.22 4.40
C ALA A 32 14.68 -5.58 4.04
N LEU A 33 15.24 -6.64 4.63
CA LEU A 33 14.65 -7.98 4.56
C LEU A 33 13.28 -8.00 5.23
N ASN A 34 12.38 -8.77 4.64
CA ASN A 34 11.06 -9.06 5.19
C ASN A 34 10.72 -10.56 5.01
N GLU A 35 9.54 -10.97 5.42
CA GLU A 35 9.04 -12.36 5.34
C GLU A 35 8.93 -12.89 3.90
N PHE A 36 9.03 -12.05 2.86
CA PHE A 36 8.92 -12.40 1.45
C PHE A 36 10.26 -12.47 0.74
N ALA A 37 11.36 -12.32 1.47
CA ALA A 37 12.69 -12.22 0.87
C ALA A 37 13.17 -13.49 0.15
N ASP A 38 12.52 -14.64 0.36
CA ASP A 38 12.77 -15.91 -0.32
C ASP A 38 11.76 -16.22 -1.45
N LEU A 39 10.85 -15.28 -1.76
CA LEU A 39 9.89 -15.41 -2.85
C LEU A 39 10.41 -14.77 -4.15
N THR A 40 10.00 -15.33 -5.29
CA THR A 40 10.10 -14.63 -6.57
C THR A 40 8.95 -13.62 -6.70
N TRP A 41 9.07 -12.70 -7.66
CA TRP A 41 7.98 -11.77 -7.97
C TRP A 41 6.69 -12.49 -8.37
N GLU A 42 6.80 -13.56 -9.17
CA GLU A 42 5.67 -14.35 -9.63
C GLU A 42 4.94 -15.03 -8.46
N GLU A 43 5.70 -15.60 -7.51
CA GLU A 43 5.13 -16.22 -6.31
C GLU A 43 4.47 -15.20 -5.40
N PHE A 44 5.12 -14.04 -5.19
CA PHE A 44 4.55 -12.94 -4.43
C PHE A 44 3.27 -12.41 -5.07
N SER A 45 3.30 -12.11 -6.37
CA SER A 45 2.16 -11.55 -7.08
C SER A 45 0.96 -12.50 -7.09
N ALA A 46 1.20 -13.80 -7.32
CA ALA A 46 0.14 -14.81 -7.33
C ALA A 46 -0.54 -15.00 -5.96
N SER A 47 0.18 -14.74 -4.86
CA SER A 47 -0.33 -14.95 -3.49
C SER A 47 -0.84 -13.68 -2.80
N ARG A 48 -0.42 -12.49 -3.26
CA ARG A 48 -0.65 -11.22 -2.55
C ARG A 48 -1.40 -10.16 -3.36
N LEU A 49 -1.44 -10.28 -4.68
CA LEU A 49 -2.12 -9.33 -5.56
C LEU A 49 -3.37 -9.98 -6.15
N GLY A 50 -4.53 -9.35 -5.98
CA GLY A 50 -5.81 -9.89 -6.44
C GLY A 50 -6.70 -8.83 -7.13
N TYR A 51 -6.16 -7.62 -7.40
CA TYR A 51 -6.94 -6.59 -8.06
C TYR A 51 -7.13 -6.88 -9.55
N THR A 52 -8.40 -7.00 -9.96
CA THR A 52 -8.78 -7.05 -11.38
C THR A 52 -9.52 -5.76 -11.73
N PRO A 53 -8.99 -4.95 -12.66
CA PRO A 53 -9.66 -3.71 -13.06
C PRO A 53 -11.06 -3.99 -13.62
N ALA A 54 -12.08 -3.32 -13.11
CA ALA A 54 -13.41 -3.37 -13.71
C ALA A 54 -13.41 -2.60 -15.03
N SER A 55 -14.04 -3.15 -16.05
CA SER A 55 -14.29 -2.48 -17.32
C SER A 55 -15.79 -2.18 -17.45
N PRO A 56 -16.21 -0.99 -17.90
CA PRO A 56 -15.43 0.18 -18.31
C PRO A 56 -15.04 1.08 -17.14
N LYS A 57 -14.00 1.90 -17.34
CA LYS A 57 -13.61 2.93 -16.36
C LYS A 57 -14.80 3.85 -16.10
N ARG A 58 -15.33 3.85 -14.88
CA ARG A 58 -16.30 4.87 -14.45
C ARG A 58 -15.63 6.23 -14.54
N GLN A 59 -16.25 7.17 -15.24
CA GLN A 59 -15.81 8.56 -15.21
C GLN A 59 -16.01 9.08 -13.77
N ALA A 60 -14.99 9.77 -13.25
CA ALA A 60 -15.11 10.45 -11.97
C ALA A 60 -16.26 11.49 -12.06
N PRO A 61 -17.09 11.62 -11.01
CA PRO A 61 -18.25 12.52 -11.01
C PRO A 61 -17.88 14.01 -11.06
N GLY A 62 -16.59 14.34 -11.01
CA GLY A 62 -16.08 15.72 -11.11
C GLY A 62 -14.56 15.77 -11.16
N THR A 63 -14.05 16.94 -11.51
CA THR A 63 -12.63 17.26 -11.50
C THR A 63 -12.32 18.12 -10.29
N HIS A 64 -11.25 17.80 -9.56
CA HIS A 64 -10.77 18.63 -8.46
C HIS A 64 -10.34 20.01 -9.00
N ILE A 65 -10.92 21.07 -8.46
CA ILE A 65 -10.49 22.45 -8.74
C ILE A 65 -9.40 22.81 -7.74
N MET A 66 -8.20 23.11 -8.24
CA MET A 66 -7.09 23.52 -7.38
C MET A 66 -7.44 24.86 -6.70
N SER A 67 -7.24 24.92 -5.38
CA SER A 67 -7.34 26.15 -4.62
C SER A 67 -6.04 26.95 -4.70
N ASN A 68 -6.12 28.28 -4.63
CA ASN A 68 -4.94 29.17 -4.56
C ASN A 68 -4.37 29.28 -3.13
N LEU A 69 -4.79 28.40 -2.21
CA LEU A 69 -4.31 28.40 -0.84
C LEU A 69 -2.87 27.86 -0.75
N THR A 70 -2.06 28.47 0.06
CA THR A 70 -0.74 27.93 0.41
C THR A 70 -0.91 26.62 1.17
N LEU A 71 -0.41 25.53 0.61
CA LEU A 71 -0.46 24.22 1.24
C LEU A 71 0.61 24.12 2.35
N PRO A 72 0.35 23.39 3.44
CA PRO A 72 1.37 23.10 4.44
C PRO A 72 2.49 22.26 3.80
N ALA A 73 3.72 22.42 4.31
CA ALA A 73 4.88 21.67 3.81
C ALA A 73 4.74 20.15 4.01
N ALA A 74 4.04 19.73 5.05
CA ALA A 74 3.71 18.32 5.34
C ALA A 74 2.38 18.23 6.10
N ILE A 75 1.71 17.09 5.98
CA ILE A 75 0.56 16.74 6.80
C ILE A 75 0.60 15.24 7.10
N ASP A 76 0.44 14.87 8.37
CA ASP A 76 0.24 13.50 8.81
C ASP A 76 -1.19 13.31 9.32
N TRP A 77 -1.99 12.57 8.58
CA TRP A 77 -3.38 12.30 8.92
C TRP A 77 -3.54 11.37 10.14
N ARG A 78 -2.49 10.63 10.52
CA ARG A 78 -2.47 9.83 11.76
C ARG A 78 -2.50 10.73 12.99
N GLU A 79 -1.72 11.82 12.99
CA GLU A 79 -1.72 12.83 14.05
C GLU A 79 -3.07 13.58 14.16
N LYS A 80 -3.81 13.61 13.04
CA LYS A 80 -5.16 14.18 13.02
C LYS A 80 -6.24 13.20 13.49
N GLY A 81 -5.89 11.96 13.82
CA GLY A 81 -6.85 10.92 14.22
C GLY A 81 -7.71 10.38 13.07
N ALA A 82 -7.28 10.56 11.81
CA ALA A 82 -8.05 10.20 10.62
C ALA A 82 -7.69 8.83 10.04
N VAL A 83 -6.72 8.12 10.62
CA VAL A 83 -6.19 6.87 10.08
C VAL A 83 -6.11 5.82 11.18
N LEU A 84 -6.67 4.65 10.92
CA LEU A 84 -6.55 3.48 11.79
C LEU A 84 -5.14 2.87 11.73
N PRO A 85 -4.75 2.06 12.73
CA PRO A 85 -3.54 1.26 12.66
C PRO A 85 -3.48 0.38 11.41
N ALA A 86 -2.27 0.09 10.92
CA ALA A 86 -2.08 -0.77 9.77
C ALA A 86 -2.67 -2.16 10.01
N LYS A 87 -3.42 -2.64 9.03
CA LYS A 87 -4.04 -3.96 9.02
C LYS A 87 -3.24 -4.92 8.13
N ASN A 88 -3.52 -6.22 8.20
CA ASN A 88 -2.84 -7.25 7.41
C ASN A 88 -3.85 -8.11 6.65
N GLN A 89 -3.73 -8.17 5.32
CA GLN A 89 -4.59 -8.97 4.45
C GLN A 89 -4.29 -10.48 4.48
N GLY A 90 -3.18 -10.90 5.09
CA GLY A 90 -2.71 -12.29 5.00
C GLY A 90 -2.35 -12.68 3.55
N ALA A 91 -2.70 -13.91 3.16
CA ALA A 91 -2.46 -14.47 1.83
C ALA A 91 -3.71 -14.43 0.93
N CYS A 92 -4.61 -13.47 1.12
CA CYS A 92 -5.89 -13.43 0.42
C CYS A 92 -5.84 -12.67 -0.93
N GLY A 93 -4.83 -11.82 -1.17
CA GLY A 93 -4.79 -10.94 -2.35
C GLY A 93 -5.87 -9.85 -2.33
N SER A 94 -6.36 -9.45 -1.16
CA SER A 94 -7.45 -8.50 -0.94
C SER A 94 -7.00 -7.05 -0.70
N CYS A 95 -5.78 -6.68 -1.08
CA CYS A 95 -5.24 -5.32 -0.90
C CYS A 95 -6.15 -4.22 -1.48
N TRP A 96 -6.88 -4.52 -2.55
CA TRP A 96 -7.89 -3.63 -3.15
C TRP A 96 -9.03 -3.30 -2.18
N ALA A 97 -9.49 -4.28 -1.39
CA ALA A 97 -10.53 -4.09 -0.38
C ALA A 97 -10.01 -3.22 0.78
N PHE A 98 -8.80 -3.49 1.27
CA PHE A 98 -8.14 -2.68 2.31
C PHE A 98 -7.94 -1.23 1.87
N SER A 99 -7.55 -1.00 0.61
CA SER A 99 -7.41 0.34 0.04
C SER A 99 -8.76 1.07 -0.03
N ALA A 100 -9.82 0.39 -0.49
CA ALA A 100 -11.15 0.97 -0.58
C ALA A 100 -11.72 1.31 0.81
N VAL A 101 -11.59 0.40 1.78
CA VAL A 101 -12.05 0.60 3.16
C VAL A 101 -11.30 1.77 3.80
N CYS A 102 -9.98 1.85 3.70
CA CYS A 102 -9.19 2.95 4.24
C CYS A 102 -9.64 4.31 3.67
N ALA A 103 -9.94 4.38 2.38
CA ALA A 103 -10.45 5.59 1.74
C ALA A 103 -11.83 5.99 2.27
N LEU A 104 -12.72 5.01 2.51
CA LEU A 104 -14.06 5.24 3.08
C LEU A 104 -14.00 5.68 4.54
N GLU A 105 -13.15 5.06 5.36
CA GLU A 105 -12.91 5.43 6.76
C GLU A 105 -12.41 6.87 6.87
N GLY A 106 -11.43 7.26 6.04
CA GLY A 106 -10.91 8.63 5.98
C GLY A 106 -11.93 9.65 5.48
N ALA A 107 -12.75 9.28 4.49
CA ALA A 107 -13.83 10.14 4.00
C ALA A 107 -14.91 10.34 5.07
N HIS A 108 -15.29 9.28 5.80
CA HIS A 108 -16.23 9.35 6.92
C HIS A 108 -15.70 10.27 8.03
N PHE A 109 -14.43 10.08 8.43
CA PHE A 109 -13.80 10.95 9.43
C PHE A 109 -13.83 12.43 9.02
N ARG A 110 -13.52 12.74 7.76
CA ARG A 110 -13.56 14.12 7.25
C ARG A 110 -14.96 14.72 7.28
N ALA A 111 -15.98 13.90 7.09
CA ALA A 111 -17.38 14.36 7.07
C ALA A 111 -17.98 14.50 8.47
N THR A 112 -17.61 13.62 9.42
CA THR A 112 -18.28 13.49 10.72
C THR A 112 -17.41 13.81 11.93
N GLY A 113 -16.08 13.83 11.77
CA GLY A 113 -15.11 13.89 12.85
C GLY A 113 -14.94 12.58 13.63
N GLN A 114 -15.61 11.50 13.22
CA GLN A 114 -15.57 10.20 13.89
C GLN A 114 -14.81 9.19 13.04
N LEU A 115 -13.77 8.57 13.62
CA LEU A 115 -13.06 7.47 12.99
C LEU A 115 -13.76 6.15 13.35
N ILE A 116 -14.19 5.42 12.33
CA ILE A 116 -14.83 4.11 12.47
C ILE A 116 -14.00 3.07 11.74
N SER A 117 -14.01 1.82 12.19
CA SER A 117 -13.41 0.69 11.47
C SER A 117 -14.49 -0.02 10.67
N LEU A 118 -14.26 -0.15 9.36
CA LEU A 118 -15.12 -0.89 8.45
C LEU A 118 -14.54 -2.27 8.15
N SER A 119 -15.35 -3.16 7.59
CA SER A 119 -14.98 -4.55 7.29
C SER A 119 -14.50 -4.69 5.84
N GLU A 120 -13.24 -5.04 5.67
CA GLU A 120 -12.67 -5.43 4.38
C GLU A 120 -13.27 -6.75 3.88
N GLN A 121 -13.56 -7.66 4.82
CA GLN A 121 -14.16 -8.95 4.49
C GLN A 121 -15.51 -8.80 3.79
N GLN A 122 -16.29 -7.81 4.14
CA GLN A 122 -17.57 -7.55 3.47
C GLN A 122 -17.40 -7.26 1.97
N LEU A 123 -16.29 -6.59 1.57
CA LEU A 123 -16.01 -6.36 0.16
C LEU A 123 -15.46 -7.60 -0.55
N VAL A 124 -14.81 -8.49 0.17
CA VAL A 124 -14.25 -9.74 -0.38
C VAL A 124 -15.33 -10.78 -0.64
N ASP A 125 -16.39 -10.79 0.18
CA ASP A 125 -17.47 -11.77 0.11
C ASP A 125 -18.54 -11.43 -0.95
N TRP A 126 -18.46 -10.27 -1.59
CA TRP A 126 -19.34 -9.80 -2.68
C TRP A 126 -18.73 -10.07 -4.05
#